data_8d5b72eb93c2bfdb003601094338856f
#
_entry.id   8d5b72eb93c2bfdb003601094338856f
#
_cell.length_a   1.000
_cell.length_b   1.000
_cell.length_c   1.000
_cell.angle_alpha   90.00
_cell.angle_beta   90.00
_cell.angle_gamma   90.00
#
_symmetry.space_group_name_H-M   'P 1'
#
loop_
_entity.id
_entity.type
_entity.pdbx_description
1 polymer ?
#
loop_
_entity_poly.entity_id
_entity_poly.type
_entity_poly.pdbx_seq_one_letter_code
_entity_poly.pdbx_strand_id
1 'polypeptide(L)'
;MFGNYGGSEANAAISLAYLGDNVEYVTRVPYGEMGEAALMHLREYGLNVSHVVRGGERLGTYYFEEAVAMRNSRVVYDRKNSSFYTLKRGMVKWEKVLADAAVFHCSGITCAISRDAM
;
A
#
# COMPACT_ATOMS: atom_id res chain seq x y z
N MET A 1 5.02 -9.10 20.21
CA MET A 1 4.85 -8.21 19.02
C MET A 1 3.98 -8.93 18.00
N PHE A 2 2.99 -8.24 17.48
CA PHE A 2 2.09 -8.77 16.46
C PHE A 2 2.29 -8.00 15.16
N GLY A 3 2.35 -8.71 14.04
CA GLY A 3 2.43 -8.12 12.71
C GLY A 3 1.05 -8.02 12.06
N ASN A 4 0.71 -6.84 11.58
CA ASN A 4 -0.51 -6.59 10.81
C ASN A 4 -0.17 -5.79 9.57
N TYR A 5 -0.95 -5.98 8.50
CA TYR A 5 -0.85 -5.14 7.32
C TYR A 5 -1.75 -3.91 7.46
N GLY A 6 -1.23 -2.76 7.06
CA GLY A 6 -1.95 -1.49 7.13
C GLY A 6 -1.75 -0.68 5.85
N GLY A 7 -2.11 0.58 5.94
CA GLY A 7 -2.07 1.54 4.86
C GLY A 7 -3.47 2.08 4.57
N SER A 8 -3.60 3.40 4.47
CA SER A 8 -4.90 4.05 4.28
C SER A 8 -5.57 3.65 2.98
N GLU A 9 -4.82 3.63 1.89
CA GLU A 9 -5.32 3.22 0.58
C GLU A 9 -5.65 1.73 0.54
N ALA A 10 -4.82 0.89 1.16
CA ALA A 10 -5.07 -0.55 1.25
C ALA A 10 -6.33 -0.83 2.06
N ASN A 11 -6.52 -0.15 3.17
CA ASN A 11 -7.73 -0.28 3.99
C ASN A 11 -8.98 0.16 3.24
N ALA A 12 -8.92 1.26 2.49
CA ALA A 12 -10.03 1.71 1.64
C ALA A 12 -10.35 0.70 0.54
N ALA A 13 -9.31 0.17 -0.11
CA ALA A 13 -9.46 -0.84 -1.17
C ALA A 13 -10.12 -2.11 -0.64
N ILE A 14 -9.69 -2.61 0.51
CA ILE A 14 -10.28 -3.78 1.17
C ILE A 14 -11.75 -3.54 1.51
N SER A 15 -12.08 -2.36 2.03
CA SER A 15 -13.47 -1.99 2.35
C SER A 15 -14.35 -1.99 1.10
N LEU A 16 -13.87 -1.43 0.00
CA LEU A 16 -14.61 -1.43 -1.27
C LEU A 16 -14.80 -2.85 -1.82
N ALA A 17 -13.79 -3.69 -1.71
CA ALA A 17 -13.91 -5.10 -2.11
C ALA A 17 -14.95 -5.85 -1.27
N TYR A 18 -15.03 -5.57 0.03
CA TYR A 18 -16.05 -6.08 0.92
C TYR A 18 -17.47 -5.65 0.52
N LEU A 19 -17.61 -4.45 -0.03
CA LEU A 19 -18.89 -3.94 -0.53
C LEU A 19 -19.26 -4.48 -1.92
N GLY A 20 -18.44 -5.34 -2.50
CA GLY A 20 -18.68 -5.99 -3.77
C GLY A 20 -18.10 -5.30 -4.99
N ASP A 21 -17.32 -4.25 -4.81
CA ASP A 21 -16.64 -3.58 -5.92
C ASP A 21 -15.45 -4.40 -6.44
N ASN A 22 -15.17 -4.25 -7.73
CA ASN A 22 -13.99 -4.79 -8.35
C ASN A 22 -12.85 -3.78 -8.21
N VAL A 23 -11.90 -4.08 -7.32
CA VAL A 23 -10.85 -3.13 -6.93
C VAL A 23 -9.48 -3.61 -7.39
N GLU A 24 -8.77 -2.73 -8.09
CA GLU A 24 -7.36 -2.91 -8.39
C GLU A 24 -6.52 -2.02 -7.47
N TYR A 25 -5.48 -2.61 -6.90
CA TYR A 25 -4.57 -1.92 -6.01
C TYR A 25 -3.19 -1.82 -6.66
N VAL A 26 -2.68 -0.60 -6.77
CA VAL A 26 -1.40 -0.32 -7.41
C VAL A 26 -0.42 0.21 -6.36
N THR A 27 0.72 -0.43 -6.27
CA THR A 27 1.79 -0.06 -5.34
C THR A 27 3.12 -0.63 -5.82
N ARG A 28 4.17 -0.44 -5.05
CA ARG A 28 5.45 -1.08 -5.27
C ARG A 28 5.87 -1.85 -4.03
N VAL A 29 6.22 -3.12 -4.20
CA VAL A 29 6.67 -3.99 -3.11
C VAL A 29 7.98 -4.68 -3.50
N PRO A 30 8.84 -5.02 -2.53
CA PRO A 30 10.11 -5.67 -2.83
C PRO A 30 9.92 -7.08 -3.38
N TYR A 31 10.95 -7.59 -4.02
CA TYR A 31 11.05 -9.03 -4.28
C TYR A 31 11.25 -9.77 -2.96
N GLY A 32 10.98 -11.07 -2.97
CA GLY A 32 11.19 -11.92 -1.83
C GLY A 32 9.95 -12.16 -0.99
N GLU A 33 10.15 -12.82 0.13
CA GLU A 33 9.05 -13.36 0.95
C GLU A 33 8.14 -12.29 1.54
N MET A 34 8.69 -11.17 2.00
CA MET A 34 7.90 -10.11 2.62
C MET A 34 7.00 -9.40 1.59
N GLY A 35 7.53 -9.15 0.40
CA GLY A 35 6.73 -8.58 -0.70
C GLY A 35 5.65 -9.53 -1.15
N GLU A 36 5.95 -10.82 -1.29
CA GLU A 36 4.97 -11.83 -1.66
C GLU A 36 3.89 -11.99 -0.60
N ALA A 37 4.26 -12.00 0.68
CA ALA A 37 3.30 -12.07 1.78
C ALA A 37 2.33 -10.88 1.78
N ALA A 38 2.82 -9.68 1.50
CA ALA A 38 1.97 -8.50 1.37
C ALA A 38 0.96 -8.64 0.22
N LEU A 39 1.40 -9.12 -0.95
CA LEU A 39 0.51 -9.36 -2.09
C LEU A 39 -0.50 -10.46 -1.81
N MET A 40 -0.11 -11.52 -1.15
CA MET A 40 -1.02 -12.60 -0.74
C MET A 40 -2.10 -12.08 0.19
N HIS A 41 -1.76 -11.22 1.15
CA HIS A 41 -2.71 -10.59 2.03
C HIS A 41 -3.76 -9.78 1.26
N LEU A 42 -3.32 -8.96 0.30
CA LEU A 42 -4.22 -8.18 -0.54
C LEU A 42 -5.13 -9.07 -1.40
N ARG A 43 -4.59 -10.13 -1.99
CA ARG A 43 -5.37 -11.11 -2.78
C ARG A 43 -6.41 -11.83 -1.93
N GLU A 44 -6.10 -12.14 -0.69
CA GLU A 44 -7.01 -12.79 0.26
C GLU A 44 -8.31 -12.00 0.45
N TYR A 45 -8.21 -10.67 0.40
CA TYR A 45 -9.36 -9.77 0.47
C TYR A 45 -9.98 -9.46 -0.91
N GLY A 46 -9.56 -10.14 -1.95
CA GLY A 46 -10.16 -10.02 -3.29
C GLY A 46 -9.64 -8.87 -4.13
N LEU A 47 -8.54 -8.24 -3.75
CA LEU A 47 -7.94 -7.17 -4.55
C LEU A 47 -7.17 -7.73 -5.75
N ASN A 48 -7.29 -7.06 -6.90
CA ASN A 48 -6.46 -7.31 -8.05
C ASN A 48 -5.11 -6.60 -7.87
N VAL A 49 -4.02 -7.36 -7.87
CA VAL A 49 -2.65 -6.85 -7.70
C VAL A 49 -1.78 -7.08 -8.94
N SER A 50 -2.39 -7.32 -10.08
CA SER A 50 -1.68 -7.67 -11.32
C SER A 50 -0.75 -6.55 -11.84
N HIS A 51 -1.01 -5.30 -11.50
CA HIS A 51 -0.19 -4.15 -11.89
C HIS A 51 0.71 -3.61 -10.77
N VAL A 52 0.88 -4.36 -9.69
CA VAL A 52 1.83 -4.01 -8.64
C VAL A 52 3.26 -4.12 -9.18
N VAL A 53 4.04 -3.07 -8.97
CA VAL A 53 5.45 -3.02 -9.38
C VAL A 53 6.30 -3.73 -8.35
N ARG A 54 7.15 -4.65 -8.78
CA ARG A 54 8.09 -5.34 -7.89
C ARG A 54 9.46 -4.65 -7.94
N GLY A 55 10.08 -4.52 -6.80
CA GLY A 55 11.41 -3.94 -6.70
C GLY A 55 11.60 -3.10 -5.44
N GLY A 56 12.77 -2.48 -5.30
CA GLY A 56 13.14 -1.78 -4.10
C GLY A 56 13.68 -2.70 -3.01
N GLU A 57 14.03 -2.13 -1.87
CA GLU A 57 14.76 -2.86 -0.84
C GLU A 57 13.86 -3.50 0.22
N ARG A 58 12.78 -2.83 0.61
CA ARG A 58 11.94 -3.28 1.73
C ARG A 58 10.52 -2.73 1.70
N LEU A 59 9.63 -3.37 2.44
CA LEU A 59 8.32 -2.81 2.76
C LEU A 59 8.49 -1.66 3.79
N GLY A 60 7.66 -0.63 3.64
CA GLY A 60 7.51 0.36 4.69
C GLY A 60 6.83 -0.26 5.91
N THR A 61 7.25 0.14 7.09
CA THR A 61 6.69 -0.33 8.35
C THR A 61 6.24 0.83 9.23
N TYR A 62 5.39 0.54 10.17
CA TYR A 62 5.09 1.43 11.27
C TYR A 62 4.96 0.64 12.57
N TYR A 63 5.24 1.29 13.65
CA TYR A 63 5.15 0.70 14.99
C TYR A 63 4.05 1.42 15.75
N PHE A 64 3.06 0.67 16.19
CA PHE A 64 1.95 1.19 16.96
C PHE A 64 2.07 0.74 18.40
N GLU A 65 2.09 1.70 19.30
CA GLU A 65 2.06 1.48 20.72
C GLU A 65 0.70 1.88 21.27
N GLU A 66 -0.05 0.91 21.78
CA GLU A 66 -1.38 1.15 22.32
C GLU A 66 -1.34 2.04 23.55
N ALA A 67 -2.40 2.81 23.73
CA ALA A 67 -2.58 3.62 24.93
C ALA A 67 -2.69 2.71 26.17
N VAL A 68 -1.90 3.03 27.20
CA VAL A 68 -1.95 2.35 28.50
C VAL A 68 -2.22 3.39 29.57
N ALA A 69 -3.31 3.21 30.34
CA ALA A 69 -3.72 4.12 31.37
C ALA A 69 -3.87 5.56 30.87
N MET A 70 -3.06 6.50 31.35
CA MET A 70 -3.11 7.93 30.98
C MET A 70 -2.21 8.31 29.80
N ARG A 71 -1.47 7.34 29.23
CA ARG A 71 -0.58 7.60 28.12
C ARG A 71 -1.31 7.41 26.80
N ASN A 72 -1.18 8.39 25.89
CA ASN A 72 -1.76 8.32 24.55
C ASN A 72 -1.06 7.26 23.68
N SER A 73 -1.81 6.72 22.73
CA SER A 73 -1.25 5.87 21.68
C SER A 73 -0.17 6.60 20.90
N ARG A 74 0.85 5.88 20.50
CA ARG A 74 1.96 6.41 19.71
C ARG A 74 2.18 5.58 18.46
N VAL A 75 2.41 6.28 17.33
CA VAL A 75 2.77 5.64 16.07
C VAL A 75 4.13 6.17 15.63
N VAL A 76 5.03 5.26 15.29
CA VAL A 76 6.33 5.58 14.68
C VAL A 76 6.37 4.99 13.30
N TYR A 77 6.56 5.84 12.28
CA TYR A 77 6.63 5.43 10.88
C TYR A 77 8.08 5.20 10.47
N ASP A 78 8.30 4.10 9.76
CA ASP A 78 9.58 3.76 9.15
C ASP A 78 9.36 3.46 7.67
N ARG A 79 9.29 4.52 6.85
CA ARG A 79 8.96 4.48 5.42
C ARG A 79 10.13 4.83 4.52
N LYS A 80 11.16 5.46 5.05
CA LYS A 80 12.31 5.91 4.27
C LYS A 80 12.95 4.74 3.54
N ASN A 81 13.21 4.92 2.25
CA ASN A 81 13.79 3.90 1.38
C ASN A 81 12.91 2.61 1.26
N SER A 82 11.64 2.67 1.61
CA SER A 82 10.71 1.59 1.29
C SER A 82 10.52 1.47 -0.21
N SER A 83 10.06 0.31 -0.67
CA SER A 83 9.82 0.09 -2.10
C SER A 83 8.84 1.10 -2.68
N PHE A 84 7.77 1.40 -1.97
CA PHE A 84 6.81 2.41 -2.41
C PHE A 84 7.41 3.82 -2.46
N TYR A 85 8.26 4.16 -1.51
CA TYR A 85 8.98 5.46 -1.49
C TYR A 85 9.85 5.66 -2.75
N THR A 86 10.34 4.58 -3.33
CA THR A 86 11.20 4.59 -4.53
C THR A 86 10.43 4.46 -5.84
N LEU A 87 9.10 4.51 -5.81
CA LEU A 87 8.26 4.52 -7.00
C LEU A 87 8.57 5.77 -7.84
N LYS A 88 8.81 5.57 -9.14
CA LYS A 88 9.17 6.64 -10.08
C LYS A 88 8.20 6.68 -11.25
N ARG A 89 8.17 7.82 -11.93
CA ARG A 89 7.41 7.99 -13.16
C ARG A 89 7.81 6.92 -14.18
N GLY A 90 6.82 6.40 -14.89
CA GLY A 90 7.01 5.37 -15.91
C GLY A 90 7.09 3.94 -15.41
N MET A 91 7.16 3.70 -14.08
CA MET A 91 7.12 2.35 -13.53
C MET A 91 5.74 1.72 -13.61
N VAL A 92 4.69 2.53 -13.50
CA VAL A 92 3.29 2.07 -13.62
C VAL A 92 2.77 2.42 -14.99
N LYS A 93 2.22 1.45 -15.69
CA LYS A 93 1.57 1.63 -17.00
C LYS A 93 0.13 2.08 -16.82
N TRP A 94 -0.06 3.35 -16.51
CA TRP A 94 -1.36 3.94 -16.19
C TRP A 94 -2.40 3.75 -17.27
N GLU A 95 -2.01 3.75 -18.53
CA GLU A 95 -2.93 3.50 -19.65
C GLU A 95 -3.62 2.15 -19.53
N LYS A 96 -2.87 1.12 -19.11
CA LYS A 96 -3.44 -0.22 -18.90
C LYS A 96 -4.23 -0.32 -17.60
N VAL A 97 -3.72 0.29 -16.53
CA VAL A 97 -4.36 0.26 -15.21
C VAL A 97 -5.72 0.96 -15.25
N LEU A 98 -5.80 2.11 -15.90
CA LEU A 98 -7.00 2.95 -15.92
C LEU A 98 -7.94 2.67 -17.08
N ALA A 99 -7.61 1.74 -17.99
CA ALA A 99 -8.41 1.47 -19.19
C ALA A 99 -9.90 1.19 -18.89
N ASP A 100 -10.17 0.41 -17.85
CA ASP A 100 -11.53 0.03 -17.43
C ASP A 100 -11.93 0.63 -16.09
N ALA A 101 -11.17 1.59 -15.57
CA ALA A 101 -11.44 2.18 -14.27
C ALA A 101 -12.55 3.24 -14.34
N ALA A 102 -13.54 3.13 -13.46
CA ALA A 102 -14.56 4.15 -13.29
C ALA A 102 -14.13 5.23 -12.30
N VAL A 103 -13.33 4.86 -11.30
CA VAL A 103 -12.87 5.76 -10.23
C VAL A 103 -11.39 5.49 -9.94
N PHE A 104 -10.64 6.55 -9.78
CA PHE A 104 -9.26 6.51 -9.28
C PHE A 104 -9.20 7.18 -7.90
N HIS A 105 -8.59 6.51 -6.93
CA HIS A 105 -8.43 7.01 -5.57
C HIS A 105 -6.97 7.01 -5.15
N CYS A 106 -6.52 8.11 -4.57
CA CYS A 106 -5.25 8.21 -3.85
C CYS A 106 -5.43 9.14 -2.64
N SER A 107 -4.55 9.01 -1.66
CA SER A 107 -4.55 9.93 -0.51
C SER A 107 -3.38 10.90 -0.57
N GLY A 108 -3.41 11.90 0.31
CA GLY A 108 -2.34 12.87 0.43
C GLY A 108 -1.00 12.26 0.85
N ILE A 109 -1.01 11.10 1.49
CA ILE A 109 0.21 10.37 1.86
C ILE A 109 1.01 9.98 0.62
N THR A 110 0.36 9.49 -0.41
CA THR A 110 0.99 9.13 -1.69
C THR A 110 1.74 10.31 -2.28
N CYS A 111 1.10 11.46 -2.35
CA CYS A 111 1.71 12.69 -2.90
C CYS A 111 2.83 13.24 -1.99
N ALA A 112 2.76 12.99 -0.69
CA ALA A 112 3.72 13.50 0.29
C ALA A 112 5.00 12.66 0.40
N ILE A 113 4.96 11.40 -0.03
CA ILE A 113 6.10 10.48 0.11
C ILE A 113 7.27 10.88 -0.79
N SER A 114 7.01 11.21 -2.05
CA SER A 114 8.03 11.66 -2.97
C SER A 114 7.43 12.47 -4.12
N ARG A 115 8.26 13.29 -4.77
CA ARG A 115 7.85 14.02 -5.97
C ARG A 115 7.48 13.09 -7.13
N ASP A 116 8.15 11.95 -7.23
CA ASP A 116 7.92 10.99 -8.31
C ASP A 116 6.62 10.19 -8.12
N ALA A 117 6.11 10.11 -6.90
CA ALA A 117 4.82 9.49 -6.60
C ALA A 117 3.63 10.43 -6.85
N MET A 118 3.90 11.72 -6.98
CA MET A 118 2.90 12.75 -7.29
C MET A 118 2.57 12.76 -8.79
#